data_7bcbd33db4e1dda95010579e51f1c6ba
#
_entry.id   7bcbd33db4e1dda95010579e51f1c6ba
#
_cell.length_a   1.000
_cell.length_b   1.000
_cell.length_c   1.000
_cell.angle_alpha   90.00
_cell.angle_beta   90.00
_cell.angle_gamma   90.00
#
_symmetry.space_group_name_H-M   'P 1'
#
loop_
_entity.id
_entity.type
_entity.pdbx_description
1 polymer ?
#
loop_
_entity_poly.entity_id
_entity_poly.type
_entity_poly.pdbx_seq_one_letter_code
_entity_poly.pdbx_strand_id
1 'polypeptide(L)'
;MSFDPLMDNLAEIIGVIFAIGYLLLAVRQIIWCWLAWILSSLLYLYVMFNAGLYMEAALQIFYVAMGLYGWMQWSKGGTEEHLVVRRWGLGNHLFAVSVILILTLLSGEVLSNYTTAAMPFMDALTTWGAIVTTYMVAKKLIENWIYWFVIDSISIYLFMSRELYFTAVLFFVYLFIIIIGYRSWKQMELVRGESSH
;
A
#
# COMPACT_ATOMS: atom_id res chain seq x y z
N MET A 1 18.23 -1.28 26.48
CA MET A 1 17.78 -2.58 26.00
C MET A 1 18.71 -2.94 24.86
N SER A 2 19.54 -3.98 24.99
CA SER A 2 20.45 -4.38 23.91
C SER A 2 19.60 -5.01 22.82
N PHE A 3 19.42 -4.30 21.72
CA PHE A 3 18.79 -4.85 20.51
C PHE A 3 19.71 -5.93 19.96
N ASP A 4 19.11 -7.05 19.59
CA ASP A 4 19.83 -8.14 18.91
C ASP A 4 19.76 -7.87 17.40
N PRO A 5 20.86 -7.45 16.75
CA PRO A 5 20.86 -7.12 15.31
C PRO A 5 20.40 -8.29 14.44
N LEU A 6 20.55 -9.52 14.93
CA LEU A 6 20.10 -10.71 14.21
C LEU A 6 18.56 -10.79 14.19
N MET A 7 17.91 -10.46 15.31
CA MET A 7 16.44 -10.46 15.39
C MET A 7 15.82 -9.36 14.53
N ASP A 8 16.45 -8.17 14.51
CA ASP A 8 15.97 -7.04 13.68
C ASP A 8 16.08 -7.37 12.18
N ASN A 9 17.23 -7.91 11.74
CA ASN A 9 17.41 -8.35 10.35
C ASN A 9 16.45 -9.48 9.97
N LEU A 10 16.20 -10.44 10.87
CA LEU A 10 15.27 -11.54 10.63
C LEU A 10 13.83 -11.03 10.51
N ALA A 11 13.41 -10.12 11.39
CA ALA A 11 12.09 -9.49 11.34
C ALA A 11 11.88 -8.69 10.05
N GLU A 12 12.90 -7.96 9.60
CA GLU A 12 12.87 -7.23 8.33
C GLU A 12 12.71 -8.17 7.14
N ILE A 13 13.52 -9.22 7.04
CA ILE A 13 13.45 -10.21 5.95
C ILE A 13 12.07 -10.88 5.91
N ILE A 14 11.55 -11.32 7.05
CA ILE A 14 10.23 -11.94 7.14
C ILE A 14 9.15 -10.93 6.76
N GLY A 15 9.27 -9.67 7.20
CA GLY A 15 8.38 -8.58 6.83
C GLY A 15 8.31 -8.37 5.32
N VAL A 16 9.45 -8.36 4.63
CA VAL A 16 9.54 -8.27 3.15
C VAL A 16 8.85 -9.48 2.48
N ILE A 17 9.07 -10.69 2.99
CA ILE A 17 8.45 -11.90 2.44
C ILE A 17 6.92 -11.79 2.54
N PHE A 18 6.39 -11.37 3.67
CA PHE A 18 4.94 -11.15 3.83
C PHE A 18 4.42 -10.01 2.96
N ALA A 19 5.18 -8.92 2.75
CA ALA A 19 4.79 -7.83 1.86
C ALA A 19 4.68 -8.28 0.40
N ILE A 20 5.63 -9.07 -0.09
CA ILE A 20 5.57 -9.68 -1.42
C ILE A 20 4.40 -10.68 -1.49
N GLY A 21 4.24 -11.51 -0.46
CA GLY A 21 3.14 -12.46 -0.33
C GLY A 21 1.78 -11.77 -0.40
N TYR A 22 1.62 -10.64 0.32
CA TYR A 22 0.43 -9.80 0.22
C TYR A 22 0.12 -9.42 -1.22
N LEU A 23 1.09 -8.88 -1.93
CA LEU A 23 0.88 -8.35 -3.28
C LEU A 23 0.50 -9.47 -4.26
N LEU A 24 1.16 -10.63 -4.20
CA LEU A 24 0.86 -11.79 -5.04
C LEU A 24 -0.53 -12.39 -4.76
N LEU A 25 -0.94 -12.43 -3.50
CA LEU A 25 -2.28 -12.89 -3.10
C LEU A 25 -3.36 -11.87 -3.49
N ALA A 26 -3.07 -10.56 -3.38
CA ALA A 26 -3.99 -9.49 -3.78
C ALA A 26 -4.27 -9.50 -5.29
N VAL A 27 -3.24 -9.79 -6.11
CA VAL A 27 -3.40 -10.01 -7.57
C VAL A 27 -4.46 -11.07 -7.86
N ARG A 28 -4.47 -12.16 -7.09
CA ARG A 28 -5.41 -13.27 -7.22
C ARG A 28 -6.72 -13.08 -6.45
N GLN A 29 -6.91 -11.94 -5.81
CA GLN A 29 -8.04 -11.62 -4.94
C GLN A 29 -8.25 -12.62 -3.79
N ILE A 30 -7.18 -13.26 -3.33
CA ILE A 30 -7.21 -14.23 -2.23
C ILE A 30 -7.22 -13.45 -0.91
N ILE A 31 -8.26 -13.66 -0.06
CA ILE A 31 -8.47 -12.92 1.20
C ILE A 31 -7.27 -12.97 2.15
N TRP A 32 -6.47 -14.04 2.11
CA TRP A 32 -5.27 -14.21 2.91
C TRP A 32 -4.20 -13.14 2.67
N CYS A 33 -4.36 -12.34 1.59
CA CYS A 33 -3.50 -11.16 1.37
C CYS A 33 -3.55 -10.21 2.57
N TRP A 34 -4.71 -10.01 3.18
CA TRP A 34 -4.85 -9.12 4.33
C TRP A 34 -4.14 -9.63 5.57
N LEU A 35 -4.09 -10.96 5.78
CA LEU A 35 -3.29 -11.53 6.87
C LEU A 35 -1.79 -11.30 6.63
N ALA A 36 -1.33 -11.54 5.39
CA ALA A 36 0.07 -11.26 5.03
C ALA A 36 0.42 -9.78 5.23
N TRP A 37 -0.50 -8.86 4.85
CA TRP A 37 -0.38 -7.41 5.10
C TRP A 37 -0.24 -7.09 6.59
N ILE A 38 -1.13 -7.63 7.44
CA ILE A 38 -1.11 -7.40 8.89
C ILE A 38 0.20 -7.92 9.49
N LEU A 39 0.62 -9.13 9.13
CA LEU A 39 1.87 -9.71 9.65
C LEU A 39 3.09 -8.89 9.22
N SER A 40 3.16 -8.45 7.96
CA SER A 40 4.20 -7.54 7.48
C SER A 40 4.21 -6.24 8.28
N SER A 41 3.05 -5.60 8.43
CA SER A 41 2.93 -4.34 9.16
C SER A 41 3.32 -4.46 10.63
N LEU A 42 2.98 -5.56 11.30
CA LEU A 42 3.40 -5.81 12.69
C LEU A 42 4.92 -5.98 12.82
N LEU A 43 5.55 -6.68 11.88
CA LEU A 43 7.00 -6.83 11.85
C LEU A 43 7.69 -5.49 11.57
N TYR A 44 7.20 -4.71 10.62
CA TYR A 44 7.74 -3.37 10.35
C TYR A 44 7.47 -2.39 11.49
N LEU A 45 6.33 -2.50 12.20
CA LEU A 45 6.10 -1.74 13.43
C LEU A 45 7.20 -2.00 14.45
N TYR A 46 7.56 -3.27 14.67
CA TYR A 46 8.63 -3.64 15.57
C TYR A 46 9.99 -3.09 15.10
N VAL A 47 10.35 -3.31 13.83
CA VAL A 47 11.63 -2.85 13.26
C VAL A 47 11.74 -1.32 13.32
N MET A 48 10.72 -0.58 12.89
CA MET A 48 10.73 0.88 12.87
C MET A 48 10.77 1.49 14.26
N PHE A 49 10.03 0.88 15.20
CA PHE A 49 10.05 1.32 16.60
C PHE A 49 11.45 1.15 17.23
N ASN A 50 12.11 0.02 16.99
CA ASN A 50 13.46 -0.25 17.47
C ASN A 50 14.51 0.65 16.82
N ALA A 51 14.32 1.00 15.55
CA ALA A 51 15.17 1.95 14.83
C ALA A 51 14.97 3.41 15.28
N GLY A 52 14.01 3.70 16.19
CA GLY A 52 13.68 5.06 16.62
C GLY A 52 12.87 5.86 15.58
N LEU A 53 12.34 5.19 14.57
CA LEU A 53 11.50 5.77 13.50
C LEU A 53 10.03 5.74 13.92
N TYR A 54 9.68 6.56 14.92
CA TYR A 54 8.35 6.48 15.57
C TYR A 54 7.19 6.89 14.67
N MET A 55 7.40 7.79 13.70
CA MET A 55 6.35 8.19 12.74
C MET A 55 6.03 7.04 11.78
N GLU A 56 7.04 6.39 11.24
CA GLU A 56 6.92 5.19 10.41
C GLU A 56 6.29 4.02 11.20
N ALA A 57 6.66 3.88 12.47
CA ALA A 57 6.02 2.90 13.36
C ALA A 57 4.52 3.21 13.56
N ALA A 58 4.15 4.49 13.76
CA ALA A 58 2.75 4.90 13.85
C ALA A 58 1.97 4.61 12.56
N LEU A 59 2.59 4.81 11.38
CA LEU A 59 2.00 4.47 10.09
C LEU A 59 1.71 2.96 9.98
N GLN A 60 2.56 2.10 10.54
CA GLN A 60 2.31 0.65 10.55
C GLN A 60 1.07 0.29 11.39
N ILE A 61 0.77 1.01 12.47
CA ILE A 61 -0.47 0.82 13.24
C ILE A 61 -1.69 1.13 12.33
N PHE A 62 -1.63 2.20 11.56
CA PHE A 62 -2.67 2.51 10.57
C PHE A 62 -2.82 1.37 9.54
N TYR A 63 -1.71 0.83 9.04
CA TYR A 63 -1.74 -0.29 8.08
C TYR A 63 -2.31 -1.58 8.67
N VAL A 64 -2.06 -1.87 9.94
CA VAL A 64 -2.72 -2.99 10.65
C VAL A 64 -4.24 -2.77 10.69
N ALA A 65 -4.70 -1.57 11.06
CA ALA A 65 -6.13 -1.25 11.07
C ALA A 65 -6.77 -1.38 9.67
N MET A 66 -6.07 -0.92 8.63
CA MET A 66 -6.51 -1.06 7.23
C MET A 66 -6.51 -2.53 6.77
N GLY A 67 -5.58 -3.34 7.25
CA GLY A 67 -5.56 -4.78 7.00
C GLY A 67 -6.80 -5.49 7.58
N LEU A 68 -7.16 -5.16 8.83
CA LEU A 68 -8.38 -5.65 9.47
C LEU A 68 -9.64 -5.18 8.72
N TYR A 69 -9.68 -3.91 8.33
CA TYR A 69 -10.78 -3.36 7.54
C TYR A 69 -10.92 -4.08 6.20
N GLY A 70 -9.83 -4.27 5.47
CA GLY A 70 -9.81 -4.96 4.19
C GLY A 70 -10.28 -6.41 4.32
N TRP A 71 -9.78 -7.13 5.35
CA TRP A 71 -10.24 -8.48 5.66
C TRP A 71 -11.77 -8.50 5.86
N MET A 72 -12.30 -7.60 6.72
CA MET A 72 -13.75 -7.51 6.96
C MET A 72 -14.54 -7.19 5.69
N GLN A 73 -14.03 -6.33 4.81
CA GLN A 73 -14.70 -6.00 3.55
C GLN A 73 -14.73 -7.21 2.60
N TRP A 74 -13.62 -7.96 2.51
CA TRP A 74 -13.53 -9.10 1.61
C TRP A 74 -14.21 -10.36 2.16
N SER A 75 -14.39 -10.48 3.49
CA SER A 75 -15.10 -11.60 4.14
C SER A 75 -16.62 -11.46 4.15
N LYS A 76 -17.16 -10.23 4.06
CA LYS A 76 -18.60 -9.97 4.08
C LYS A 76 -19.37 -10.47 2.86
N GLY A 77 -18.68 -10.90 1.80
CA GLY A 77 -19.26 -11.56 0.64
C GLY A 77 -19.64 -13.01 0.95
N GLY A 78 -20.61 -13.24 1.87
CA GLY A 78 -21.16 -14.55 2.12
C GLY A 78 -21.96 -15.05 0.91
N THR A 79 -21.66 -16.28 0.50
CA THR A 79 -22.33 -17.25 -0.37
C THR A 79 -22.91 -16.83 -1.72
N GLU A 80 -23.24 -15.56 -2.03
CA GLU A 80 -23.66 -15.12 -3.37
C GLU A 80 -23.20 -13.72 -3.80
N GLU A 81 -22.79 -12.82 -2.90
CA GLU A 81 -22.21 -11.53 -3.23
C GLU A 81 -20.73 -11.45 -2.81
N HIS A 82 -19.86 -12.16 -3.50
CA HIS A 82 -18.43 -11.85 -3.42
C HIS A 82 -18.24 -10.35 -3.73
N LEU A 83 -17.43 -9.66 -2.92
CA LEU A 83 -17.09 -8.27 -3.19
C LEU A 83 -16.54 -8.16 -4.61
N VAL A 84 -17.36 -7.64 -5.53
CA VAL A 84 -17.07 -7.57 -6.97
C VAL A 84 -16.03 -6.49 -7.19
N VAL A 85 -15.16 -6.69 -8.18
CA VAL A 85 -14.31 -5.62 -8.69
C VAL A 85 -15.23 -4.48 -9.17
N ARG A 86 -14.98 -3.28 -8.68
CA ARG A 86 -15.78 -2.08 -8.95
C ARG A 86 -14.89 -1.01 -9.57
N ARG A 87 -15.56 -0.01 -10.14
CA ARG A 87 -14.92 1.19 -10.67
C ARG A 87 -15.47 2.43 -9.97
N TRP A 88 -14.61 3.40 -9.82
CA TRP A 88 -15.02 4.74 -9.41
C TRP A 88 -15.45 5.57 -10.62
N GLY A 89 -16.46 6.41 -10.42
CA GLY A 89 -16.75 7.50 -11.36
C GLY A 89 -15.74 8.62 -11.22
N LEU A 90 -15.62 9.45 -12.26
CA LEU A 90 -14.67 10.57 -12.33
C LEU A 90 -14.74 11.50 -11.10
N GLY A 91 -15.95 11.76 -10.58
CA GLY A 91 -16.13 12.60 -9.38
C GLY A 91 -15.40 12.07 -8.15
N ASN A 92 -15.41 10.74 -7.93
CA ASN A 92 -14.69 10.12 -6.81
C ASN A 92 -13.16 10.23 -6.98
N HIS A 93 -12.67 10.11 -8.23
CA HIS A 93 -11.25 10.32 -8.52
C HIS A 93 -10.82 11.76 -8.28
N LEU A 94 -11.60 12.72 -8.75
CA LEU A 94 -11.33 14.14 -8.51
C LEU A 94 -11.31 14.45 -7.02
N PHE A 95 -12.27 13.93 -6.25
CA PHE A 95 -12.30 14.08 -4.80
C PHE A 95 -11.06 13.45 -4.13
N ALA A 96 -10.75 12.19 -4.46
CA ALA A 96 -9.59 11.49 -3.88
C ALA A 96 -8.27 12.20 -4.19
N VAL A 97 -8.05 12.61 -5.44
CA VAL A 97 -6.84 13.35 -5.83
C VAL A 97 -6.78 14.71 -5.13
N SER A 98 -7.89 15.44 -5.03
CA SER A 98 -7.94 16.71 -4.31
C SER A 98 -7.57 16.54 -2.84
N VAL A 99 -8.10 15.51 -2.17
CA VAL A 99 -7.76 15.19 -0.77
C VAL A 99 -6.27 14.87 -0.64
N ILE A 100 -5.72 14.01 -1.51
CA ILE A 100 -4.29 13.68 -1.52
C ILE A 100 -3.45 14.96 -1.66
N LEU A 101 -3.76 15.82 -2.63
CA LEU A 101 -2.99 17.05 -2.89
C LEU A 101 -3.07 18.04 -1.73
N ILE A 102 -4.27 18.28 -1.17
CA ILE A 102 -4.45 19.19 -0.03
C ILE A 102 -3.65 18.69 1.18
N LEU A 103 -3.76 17.41 1.52
CA LEU A 103 -3.04 16.82 2.64
C LEU A 103 -1.53 16.78 2.39
N THR A 104 -1.10 16.57 1.15
CA THR A 104 0.32 16.66 0.74
C THR A 104 0.86 18.07 0.97
N LEU A 105 0.13 19.11 0.55
CA LEU A 105 0.57 20.49 0.73
C LEU A 105 0.65 20.84 2.22
N LEU A 106 -0.36 20.49 3.02
CA LEU A 106 -0.40 20.79 4.45
C LEU A 106 0.71 20.06 5.20
N SER A 107 0.85 18.75 5.01
CA SER A 107 1.88 17.97 5.71
C SER A 107 3.27 18.19 5.14
N GLY A 108 3.41 18.43 3.84
CA GLY A 108 4.68 18.79 3.21
C GLY A 108 5.25 20.10 3.75
N GLU A 109 4.38 21.11 3.94
CA GLU A 109 4.77 22.39 4.57
C GLU A 109 5.22 22.18 6.02
N VAL A 110 4.48 21.39 6.80
CA VAL A 110 4.87 21.06 8.19
C VAL A 110 6.21 20.32 8.20
N LEU A 111 6.38 19.29 7.35
CA LEU A 111 7.64 18.54 7.26
C LEU A 111 8.81 19.43 6.85
N SER A 112 8.60 20.36 5.91
CA SER A 112 9.63 21.29 5.43
C SER A 112 10.10 22.26 6.52
N ASN A 113 9.18 22.73 7.38
CA ASN A 113 9.49 23.73 8.38
C ASN A 113 9.98 23.13 9.73
N TYR A 114 9.57 21.91 10.06
CA TYR A 114 9.82 21.31 11.38
C TYR A 114 10.69 20.05 11.34
N THR A 115 11.11 19.58 10.15
CA THR A 115 11.97 18.39 10.02
C THR A 115 13.10 18.61 9.03
N THR A 116 14.06 17.67 9.02
CA THR A 116 15.17 17.63 8.05
C THR A 116 14.85 16.73 6.85
N ALA A 117 13.55 16.55 6.51
CA ALA A 117 13.15 15.72 5.38
C ALA A 117 13.72 16.26 4.06
N ALA A 118 14.39 15.40 3.28
CA ALA A 118 15.05 15.82 2.05
C ALA A 118 14.07 16.20 0.94
N MET A 119 12.90 15.55 0.88
CA MET A 119 11.85 15.77 -0.12
C MET A 119 10.45 15.74 0.53
N PRO A 120 10.11 16.73 1.40
CA PRO A 120 8.94 16.65 2.26
C PRO A 120 7.60 16.51 1.49
N PHE A 121 7.46 17.19 0.37
CA PHE A 121 6.24 17.12 -0.43
C PHE A 121 6.09 15.79 -1.19
N MET A 122 7.18 15.19 -1.65
CA MET A 122 7.12 13.87 -2.29
C MET A 122 6.83 12.77 -1.27
N ASP A 123 7.44 12.84 -0.10
CA ASP A 123 7.22 11.94 1.02
C ASP A 123 5.75 11.99 1.48
N ALA A 124 5.21 13.20 1.65
CA ALA A 124 3.80 13.40 1.95
C ALA A 124 2.87 12.89 0.84
N LEU A 125 3.22 13.12 -0.45
CA LEU A 125 2.42 12.67 -1.58
C LEU A 125 2.33 11.14 -1.65
N THR A 126 3.45 10.47 -1.51
CA THR A 126 3.48 8.99 -1.51
C THR A 126 2.73 8.42 -0.32
N THR A 127 2.86 9.02 0.87
CA THR A 127 2.15 8.59 2.08
C THR A 127 0.63 8.73 1.93
N TRP A 128 0.12 9.90 1.58
CA TRP A 128 -1.33 10.10 1.42
C TRP A 128 -1.89 9.34 0.23
N GLY A 129 -1.12 9.23 -0.84
CA GLY A 129 -1.46 8.37 -1.97
C GLY A 129 -1.61 6.90 -1.55
N ALA A 130 -0.64 6.36 -0.79
CA ALA A 130 -0.69 4.98 -0.29
C ALA A 130 -1.88 4.73 0.63
N ILE A 131 -2.22 5.67 1.53
CA ILE A 131 -3.38 5.58 2.41
C ILE A 131 -4.69 5.45 1.60
N VAL A 132 -4.91 6.35 0.65
CA VAL A 132 -6.10 6.33 -0.22
C VAL A 132 -6.14 5.06 -1.06
N THR A 133 -5.01 4.66 -1.63
CA THR A 133 -4.93 3.48 -2.50
C THR A 133 -5.16 2.19 -1.73
N THR A 134 -4.68 2.09 -0.49
CA THR A 134 -4.97 0.95 0.40
C THR A 134 -6.48 0.83 0.66
N TYR A 135 -7.18 1.94 0.86
CA TYR A 135 -8.63 1.94 0.95
C TYR A 135 -9.29 1.45 -0.35
N MET A 136 -8.77 1.87 -1.52
CA MET A 136 -9.28 1.41 -2.81
C MET A 136 -9.11 -0.10 -2.98
N VAL A 137 -7.97 -0.69 -2.55
CA VAL A 137 -7.78 -2.15 -2.53
C VAL A 137 -8.82 -2.84 -1.65
N ALA A 138 -9.06 -2.31 -0.44
CA ALA A 138 -10.05 -2.87 0.48
C ALA A 138 -11.47 -2.87 -0.11
N LYS A 139 -11.79 -1.90 -0.96
CA LYS A 139 -13.08 -1.79 -1.69
C LYS A 139 -13.10 -2.53 -3.02
N LYS A 140 -12.03 -3.24 -3.39
CA LYS A 140 -11.82 -3.89 -4.69
C LYS A 140 -12.04 -2.95 -5.89
N LEU A 141 -11.57 -1.71 -5.80
CA LEU A 141 -11.59 -0.76 -6.90
C LEU A 141 -10.42 -1.06 -7.84
N ILE A 142 -10.70 -1.31 -9.12
CA ILE A 142 -9.65 -1.72 -10.08
C ILE A 142 -8.59 -0.64 -10.28
N GLU A 143 -8.99 0.62 -10.15
CA GLU A 143 -8.09 1.76 -10.34
C GLU A 143 -7.01 1.86 -9.25
N ASN A 144 -7.12 1.10 -8.13
CA ASN A 144 -6.05 1.03 -7.14
C ASN A 144 -4.69 0.69 -7.79
N TRP A 145 -4.68 -0.18 -8.80
CA TRP A 145 -3.46 -0.58 -9.50
C TRP A 145 -2.80 0.58 -10.25
N ILE A 146 -3.61 1.52 -10.80
CA ILE A 146 -3.11 2.72 -11.47
C ILE A 146 -2.52 3.69 -10.45
N TYR A 147 -3.20 3.86 -9.30
CA TYR A 147 -2.69 4.69 -8.21
C TYR A 147 -1.37 4.14 -7.67
N TRP A 148 -1.30 2.83 -7.39
CA TRP A 148 -0.06 2.19 -6.98
C TRP A 148 1.06 2.38 -7.99
N PHE A 149 0.77 2.24 -9.30
CA PHE A 149 1.77 2.46 -10.34
C PHE A 149 2.39 3.85 -10.28
N VAL A 150 1.56 4.88 -10.09
CA VAL A 150 2.03 6.27 -9.97
C VAL A 150 2.81 6.46 -8.67
N ILE A 151 2.30 5.98 -7.54
CA ILE A 151 2.94 6.13 -6.22
C ILE A 151 4.28 5.43 -6.20
N ASP A 152 4.37 4.19 -6.65
CA ASP A 152 5.61 3.41 -6.63
C ASP A 152 6.65 4.00 -7.60
N SER A 153 6.20 4.55 -8.74
CA SER A 153 7.11 5.26 -9.66
C SER A 153 7.74 6.51 -8.99
N ILE A 154 6.96 7.27 -8.23
CA ILE A 154 7.45 8.42 -7.45
C ILE A 154 8.38 7.93 -6.33
N SER A 155 8.02 6.84 -5.66
CA SER A 155 8.81 6.24 -4.58
C SER A 155 10.16 5.73 -5.06
N ILE A 156 10.25 5.14 -6.26
CA ILE A 156 11.53 4.76 -6.88
C ILE A 156 12.45 5.98 -7.00
N TYR A 157 11.94 7.09 -7.53
CA TYR A 157 12.73 8.32 -7.63
C TYR A 157 13.17 8.83 -6.25
N LEU A 158 12.26 8.81 -5.27
CA LEU A 158 12.54 9.21 -3.90
C LEU A 158 13.66 8.35 -3.27
N PHE A 159 13.58 7.03 -3.40
CA PHE A 159 14.58 6.11 -2.85
C PHE A 159 15.93 6.21 -3.56
N MET A 160 15.93 6.38 -4.89
CA MET A 160 17.17 6.62 -5.65
C MET A 160 17.87 7.90 -5.21
N SER A 161 17.12 8.98 -4.97
CA SER A 161 17.67 10.26 -4.51
C SER A 161 18.26 10.20 -3.09
N ARG A 162 17.90 9.18 -2.32
CA ARG A 162 18.38 8.89 -0.95
C ARG A 162 19.43 7.77 -0.92
N GLU A 163 19.92 7.34 -2.08
CA GLU A 163 20.89 6.24 -2.21
C GLU A 163 20.38 4.88 -1.69
N LEU A 164 19.05 4.73 -1.53
CA LEU A 164 18.39 3.50 -1.12
C LEU A 164 18.11 2.60 -2.33
N TYR A 165 19.16 2.19 -3.02
CA TYR A 165 19.06 1.47 -4.30
C TYR A 165 18.35 0.13 -4.20
N PHE A 166 18.56 -0.64 -3.13
CA PHE A 166 17.86 -1.93 -2.94
C PHE A 166 16.35 -1.76 -2.82
N THR A 167 15.91 -0.75 -2.07
CA THR A 167 14.49 -0.41 -1.95
C THR A 167 13.92 0.08 -3.28
N ALA A 168 14.66 0.90 -4.03
CA ALA A 168 14.24 1.34 -5.35
C ALA A 168 14.06 0.16 -6.32
N VAL A 169 14.97 -0.84 -6.31
CA VAL A 169 14.85 -2.08 -7.11
C VAL A 169 13.61 -2.88 -6.68
N LEU A 170 13.32 -3.00 -5.38
CA LEU A 170 12.11 -3.67 -4.90
C LEU A 170 10.84 -3.00 -5.43
N PHE A 171 10.75 -1.67 -5.38
CA PHE A 171 9.61 -0.93 -5.92
C PHE A 171 9.51 -1.05 -7.44
N PHE A 172 10.64 -1.13 -8.13
CA PHE A 172 10.64 -1.44 -9.56
C PHE A 172 10.04 -2.82 -9.87
N VAL A 173 10.36 -3.84 -9.07
CA VAL A 173 9.71 -5.17 -9.16
C VAL A 173 8.20 -5.07 -8.89
N TYR A 174 7.78 -4.23 -7.93
CA TYR A 174 6.35 -4.00 -7.66
C TYR A 174 5.61 -3.45 -8.88
N LEU A 175 6.21 -2.58 -9.71
CA LEU A 175 5.56 -2.08 -10.94
C LEU A 175 5.17 -3.21 -11.89
N PHE A 176 6.00 -4.26 -12.03
CA PHE A 176 5.64 -5.43 -12.84
C PHE A 176 4.46 -6.21 -12.23
N ILE A 177 4.46 -6.40 -10.90
CA ILE A 177 3.36 -7.11 -10.21
C ILE A 177 2.06 -6.29 -10.32
N ILE A 178 2.13 -4.96 -10.24
CA ILE A 178 1.00 -4.05 -10.41
C ILE A 178 0.37 -4.19 -11.80
N ILE A 179 1.18 -4.27 -12.86
CA ILE A 179 0.68 -4.49 -14.22
C ILE A 179 -0.04 -5.84 -14.35
N ILE A 180 0.52 -6.88 -13.75
CA ILE A 180 -0.10 -8.21 -13.70
C ILE A 180 -1.41 -8.16 -12.91
N GLY A 181 -1.43 -7.48 -11.77
CA GLY A 181 -2.59 -7.30 -10.92
C GLY A 181 -3.75 -6.58 -11.62
N TYR A 182 -3.46 -5.48 -12.30
CA TYR A 182 -4.44 -4.76 -13.10
C TYR A 182 -5.06 -5.66 -14.18
N ARG A 183 -4.23 -6.39 -14.94
CA ARG A 183 -4.70 -7.31 -15.98
C ARG A 183 -5.55 -8.44 -15.40
N SER A 184 -5.12 -9.04 -14.30
CA SER A 184 -5.85 -10.09 -13.60
C SER A 184 -7.24 -9.62 -13.14
N TRP A 185 -7.31 -8.47 -12.47
CA TRP A 185 -8.58 -7.93 -11.99
C TRP A 185 -9.51 -7.50 -13.12
N LYS A 186 -8.96 -6.93 -14.21
CA LYS A 186 -9.73 -6.58 -15.39
C LYS A 186 -10.34 -7.81 -16.07
N GLN A 187 -9.61 -8.92 -16.14
CA GLN A 187 -10.12 -10.17 -16.72
C GLN A 187 -11.26 -10.74 -15.85
N MET A 188 -11.12 -10.72 -14.52
CA MET A 188 -12.18 -11.16 -13.61
C MET A 188 -13.45 -10.30 -13.72
N GLU A 189 -13.31 -8.98 -13.92
CA GLU A 189 -14.42 -8.07 -14.16
C GLU A 189 -15.21 -8.44 -15.44
N LEU A 190 -14.50 -8.73 -16.54
CA LEU A 190 -15.09 -9.08 -17.83
C LEU A 190 -15.85 -10.41 -17.81
N VAL A 191 -15.23 -11.47 -17.28
CA VAL A 191 -15.85 -12.81 -17.21
C VAL A 191 -17.16 -12.77 -16.42
N ARG A 192 -17.25 -11.93 -15.40
CA ARG A 192 -18.46 -11.82 -14.59
C ARG A 192 -19.55 -10.96 -15.24
N GLY A 193 -19.18 -9.96 -16.05
CA GLY A 193 -20.13 -9.19 -16.86
C GLY A 193 -20.84 -10.04 -17.91
N GLU A 194 -20.14 -11.04 -18.47
CA GLU A 194 -20.71 -11.99 -19.45
C GLU A 194 -21.64 -13.03 -18.79
N SER A 195 -21.39 -13.41 -17.53
CA SER A 195 -22.22 -14.39 -16.80
C SER A 195 -23.52 -13.81 -16.22
N SER A 196 -23.73 -12.50 -16.32
CA SER A 196 -24.94 -11.79 -15.87
C SER A 196 -25.93 -11.44 -16.98
N HIS A 197 -25.64 -11.86 -18.22
CA HIS A 197 -26.51 -11.81 -19.39
C HIS A 197 -26.92 -13.21 -19.82
#